data_6978d64b0e9f5dc7da80083d2965d307
#
_entry.id   6978d64b0e9f5dc7da80083d2965d307
#
_cell.length_a   1.000
_cell.length_b   1.000
_cell.length_c   1.000
_cell.angle_alpha   90.00
_cell.angle_beta   90.00
_cell.angle_gamma   90.00
#
_symmetry.space_group_name_H-M   'P 1'
#
loop_
_entity.id
_entity.type
_entity.pdbx_description
1 polymer ?
#
loop_
_entity_poly.entity_id
_entity_poly.type
_entity_poly.pdbx_seq_one_letter_code
_entity_poly.pdbx_strand_id
1 'polypeptide(L)'
;NLLFVGCSGRGSGMLDLLLEMEDVNVAAVCDIYEDRLRNAVAAVEKVYGKKPAASTDYRSLLDIPGLDAVFTPSSWTSHVQICLDAMNAGLYAATEVGGATSVQQCWDLVRTSERTGKPCMLMENCCYGREELTILNMVKLGLFGELVHAEGGYRHDLRSEICMGHINRHYRLDNYLHRNGDVYPTHDVGPISKYLNINRGNRMLSLVSVASKSVGNEAWIKDHLKEHKELEEIKDRDFAMGDVVVTTIKCAMGETITLFHDTSLPRPYSRGNLLQGSKGIWMEDKHSISVEGLTVVNEKSWNPHSWSDLDNFYKKYEHPLWKKFRSSGVKGGHGGMDYLVLRAYIEAVKNQTQTPIDVYDTAAWMSLTALSEESVAMGGHPVAIPDFTDGRWINREPIVEGPYCLNKICKPGRTL
;
A
#
# COMPACT_ATOMS: atom_id res chain seq x y z
N ASN A 1 15.96 -11.56 13.08
CA ASN A 1 14.96 -11.74 14.15
C ASN A 1 13.91 -10.65 14.07
N LEU A 2 12.64 -11.02 14.08
CA LEU A 2 11.52 -10.11 13.85
C LEU A 2 10.55 -10.13 15.06
N LEU A 3 10.11 -8.95 15.48
CA LEU A 3 8.90 -8.76 16.30
C LEU A 3 7.71 -8.50 15.36
N PHE A 4 6.65 -9.29 15.54
CA PHE A 4 5.43 -9.18 14.75
C PHE A 4 4.28 -8.66 15.62
N VAL A 5 3.62 -7.56 15.20
CA VAL A 5 2.61 -6.86 16.03
C VAL A 5 1.29 -6.74 15.27
N GLY A 6 0.25 -7.43 15.75
CA GLY A 6 -1.06 -7.48 15.11
C GLY A 6 -1.29 -8.80 14.37
N CYS A 7 -1.93 -9.77 15.03
CA CYS A 7 -1.87 -11.20 14.68
C CYS A 7 -3.18 -11.75 14.07
N SER A 8 -4.09 -10.92 13.58
CA SER A 8 -5.34 -11.43 13.03
C SER A 8 -5.70 -10.83 11.67
N GLY A 9 -6.64 -11.44 10.96
CA GLY A 9 -7.04 -11.00 9.63
C GLY A 9 -5.83 -10.92 8.68
N ARG A 10 -5.53 -9.73 8.16
CA ARG A 10 -4.37 -9.49 7.31
C ARG A 10 -3.06 -9.94 8.00
N GLY A 11 -2.93 -9.67 9.30
CA GLY A 11 -1.74 -10.04 10.07
C GLY A 11 -1.48 -11.54 10.11
N SER A 12 -2.50 -12.38 10.28
CA SER A 12 -2.28 -13.85 10.29
C SER A 12 -1.74 -14.35 8.96
N GLY A 13 -2.28 -13.89 7.83
CA GLY A 13 -1.76 -14.26 6.50
C GLY A 13 -0.32 -13.80 6.25
N MET A 14 0.07 -12.63 6.74
CA MET A 14 1.45 -12.15 6.63
C MET A 14 2.39 -12.91 7.56
N LEU A 15 1.93 -13.31 8.76
CA LEU A 15 2.69 -14.16 9.67
C LEU A 15 2.97 -15.52 9.04
N ASP A 16 1.96 -16.15 8.45
CA ASP A 16 2.10 -17.46 7.78
C ASP A 16 3.16 -17.39 6.67
N LEU A 17 3.16 -16.33 5.85
CA LEU A 17 4.17 -16.11 4.82
C LEU A 17 5.59 -15.93 5.38
N LEU A 18 5.74 -15.20 6.50
CA LEU A 18 7.03 -15.05 7.17
C LEU A 18 7.55 -16.38 7.72
N LEU A 19 6.65 -17.22 8.25
CA LEU A 19 6.98 -18.54 8.78
C LEU A 19 7.43 -19.54 7.70
N GLU A 20 7.06 -19.30 6.42
CA GLU A 20 7.55 -20.08 5.27
C GLU A 20 8.97 -19.69 4.83
N MET A 21 9.53 -18.58 5.35
CA MET A 21 10.84 -18.07 4.96
C MET A 21 11.93 -18.64 5.87
N GLU A 22 12.81 -19.51 5.32
CA GLU A 22 13.86 -20.20 6.07
C GLU A 22 14.89 -19.25 6.73
N ASP A 23 15.06 -18.04 6.19
CA ASP A 23 16.00 -17.03 6.66
C ASP A 23 15.36 -15.97 7.56
N VAL A 24 14.13 -16.19 8.02
CA VAL A 24 13.39 -15.34 8.97
C VAL A 24 13.14 -16.10 10.25
N ASN A 25 13.37 -15.43 11.39
CA ASN A 25 12.99 -15.93 12.70
C ASN A 25 12.01 -14.93 13.34
N VAL A 26 10.75 -15.33 13.50
CA VAL A 26 9.76 -14.57 14.27
C VAL A 26 10.06 -14.81 15.77
N ALA A 27 10.91 -13.95 16.33
CA ALA A 27 11.40 -14.08 17.70
C ALA A 27 10.33 -13.68 18.73
N ALA A 28 9.42 -12.78 18.36
CA ALA A 28 8.37 -12.31 19.25
C ALA A 28 7.09 -12.00 18.48
N VAL A 29 5.94 -12.15 19.17
CA VAL A 29 4.60 -11.80 18.64
C VAL A 29 3.84 -10.98 19.67
N CYS A 30 3.03 -10.02 19.21
CA CYS A 30 2.20 -9.18 20.04
C CYS A 30 0.81 -9.01 19.44
N ASP A 31 -0.23 -9.13 20.26
CA ASP A 31 -1.58 -8.68 19.92
C ASP A 31 -2.29 -8.25 21.21
N ILE A 32 -3.05 -7.18 21.19
CA ILE A 32 -3.80 -6.69 22.36
C ILE A 32 -4.89 -7.65 22.82
N TYR A 33 -5.30 -8.58 21.96
CA TYR A 33 -6.29 -9.62 22.26
C TYR A 33 -5.59 -10.94 22.52
N GLU A 34 -5.74 -11.48 23.73
CA GLU A 34 -5.08 -12.71 24.17
C GLU A 34 -5.39 -13.94 23.31
N ASP A 35 -6.63 -14.04 22.78
CA ASP A 35 -7.02 -15.16 21.91
C ASP A 35 -6.25 -15.12 20.58
N ARG A 36 -6.07 -13.93 19.99
CA ARG A 36 -5.28 -13.73 18.77
C ARG A 36 -3.80 -14.00 19.05
N LEU A 37 -3.30 -13.50 20.18
CA LEU A 37 -1.92 -13.73 20.63
C LEU A 37 -1.64 -15.23 20.80
N ARG A 38 -2.52 -15.97 21.48
CA ARG A 38 -2.38 -17.43 21.64
C ARG A 38 -2.31 -18.16 20.30
N ASN A 39 -3.15 -17.76 19.33
CA ASN A 39 -3.13 -18.37 18.00
C ASN A 39 -1.81 -18.12 17.27
N ALA A 40 -1.28 -16.89 17.34
CA ALA A 40 0.01 -16.54 16.75
C ALA A 40 1.17 -17.32 17.41
N VAL A 41 1.20 -17.42 18.74
CA VAL A 41 2.19 -18.24 19.46
C VAL A 41 2.13 -19.69 19.00
N ALA A 42 0.94 -20.26 18.87
CA ALA A 42 0.78 -21.65 18.42
C ALA A 42 1.25 -21.84 16.97
N ALA A 43 1.00 -20.88 16.08
CA ALA A 43 1.47 -20.92 14.70
C ALA A 43 3.00 -20.90 14.62
N VAL A 44 3.67 -20.03 15.36
CA VAL A 44 5.13 -19.94 15.43
C VAL A 44 5.73 -21.22 16.07
N GLU A 45 5.17 -21.69 17.19
CA GLU A 45 5.62 -22.90 17.86
C GLU A 45 5.52 -24.13 16.96
N LYS A 46 4.46 -24.24 16.19
CA LYS A 46 4.26 -25.33 15.21
C LYS A 46 5.38 -25.41 14.17
N VAL A 47 5.87 -24.25 13.71
CA VAL A 47 6.92 -24.21 12.68
C VAL A 47 8.31 -24.37 13.28
N TYR A 48 8.61 -23.68 14.38
CA TYR A 48 9.97 -23.64 14.94
C TYR A 48 10.22 -24.64 16.08
N GLY A 49 9.18 -25.34 16.55
CA GLY A 49 9.28 -26.28 17.69
C GLY A 49 9.54 -25.60 19.05
N LYS A 50 9.48 -24.26 19.09
CA LYS A 50 9.63 -23.47 20.32
C LYS A 50 8.69 -22.26 20.29
N LYS A 51 8.27 -21.82 21.48
CA LYS A 51 7.43 -20.62 21.61
C LYS A 51 8.24 -19.35 21.38
N PRO A 52 7.70 -18.37 20.64
CA PRO A 52 8.26 -17.02 20.59
C PRO A 52 8.03 -16.31 21.92
N ALA A 53 8.75 -15.22 22.17
CA ALA A 53 8.33 -14.26 23.20
C ALA A 53 6.95 -13.69 22.83
N ALA A 54 6.11 -13.45 23.84
CA ALA A 54 4.74 -13.01 23.59
C ALA A 54 4.26 -12.03 24.67
N SER A 55 3.57 -10.97 24.25
CA SER A 55 3.00 -9.97 25.14
C SER A 55 1.81 -9.29 24.50
N THR A 56 0.89 -8.79 25.32
CA THR A 56 -0.16 -7.87 24.85
C THR A 56 0.30 -6.43 24.73
N ASP A 57 1.50 -6.10 25.23
CA ASP A 57 2.17 -4.81 25.06
C ASP A 57 3.49 -5.01 24.31
N TYR A 58 3.54 -4.53 23.05
CA TYR A 58 4.72 -4.66 22.19
C TYR A 58 5.96 -3.94 22.74
N ARG A 59 5.78 -2.90 23.57
CA ARG A 59 6.89 -2.15 24.14
C ARG A 59 7.79 -3.02 25.02
N SER A 60 7.18 -3.97 25.73
CA SER A 60 7.90 -4.93 26.56
C SER A 60 8.76 -5.92 25.75
N LEU A 61 8.61 -5.95 24.43
CA LEU A 61 9.32 -6.86 23.53
C LEU A 61 10.41 -6.19 22.70
N LEU A 62 10.48 -4.84 22.72
CA LEU A 62 11.44 -4.09 21.88
C LEU A 62 12.91 -4.29 22.29
N ASP A 63 13.17 -4.59 23.55
CA ASP A 63 14.52 -4.76 24.08
C ASP A 63 15.02 -6.23 24.04
N ILE A 64 14.33 -7.12 23.32
CA ILE A 64 14.76 -8.51 23.17
C ILE A 64 16.13 -8.55 22.49
N PRO A 65 17.15 -9.20 23.11
CA PRO A 65 18.48 -9.26 22.55
C PRO A 65 18.51 -9.90 21.15
N GLY A 66 19.18 -9.22 20.22
CA GLY A 66 19.32 -9.69 18.85
C GLY A 66 18.10 -9.50 17.96
N LEU A 67 17.12 -8.69 18.37
CA LEU A 67 16.03 -8.26 17.52
C LEU A 67 16.55 -7.29 16.44
N ASP A 68 16.13 -7.47 15.19
CA ASP A 68 16.59 -6.68 14.04
C ASP A 68 15.50 -5.73 13.52
N ALA A 69 14.22 -6.15 13.61
CA ALA A 69 13.14 -5.48 12.92
C ALA A 69 11.78 -5.68 13.61
N VAL A 70 10.86 -4.75 13.34
CA VAL A 70 9.45 -4.81 13.72
C VAL A 70 8.59 -4.71 12.46
N PHE A 71 7.61 -5.59 12.33
CA PHE A 71 6.55 -5.45 11.34
C PHE A 71 5.18 -5.42 12.01
N THR A 72 4.39 -4.37 11.69
CA THR A 72 3.08 -4.16 12.30
C THR A 72 1.94 -4.11 11.29
N PRO A 73 1.18 -5.21 11.12
CA PRO A 73 -0.14 -5.21 10.48
C PRO A 73 -1.30 -5.00 11.49
N SER A 74 -1.11 -4.13 12.47
CA SER A 74 -2.12 -3.78 13.48
C SER A 74 -3.22 -2.85 12.94
N SER A 75 -3.92 -2.10 13.78
CA SER A 75 -4.90 -1.10 13.33
C SER A 75 -4.23 0.18 12.83
N TRP A 76 -4.90 0.91 11.93
CA TRP A 76 -4.37 2.16 11.34
C TRP A 76 -3.94 3.18 12.39
N THR A 77 -4.66 3.29 13.50
CA THR A 77 -4.36 4.24 14.58
C THR A 77 -3.09 3.91 15.36
N SER A 78 -2.58 2.67 15.30
CA SER A 78 -1.40 2.22 16.03
C SER A 78 -0.13 2.12 15.17
N HIS A 79 -0.25 2.08 13.84
CA HIS A 79 0.86 1.89 12.91
C HIS A 79 2.03 2.84 13.16
N VAL A 80 1.75 4.14 13.22
CA VAL A 80 2.80 5.15 13.34
C VAL A 80 3.52 5.03 14.66
N GLN A 81 2.80 4.92 15.80
CA GLN A 81 3.43 4.85 17.11
C GLN A 81 4.34 3.63 17.26
N ILE A 82 3.90 2.47 16.75
CA ILE A 82 4.72 1.24 16.79
C ILE A 82 6.00 1.42 15.95
N CYS A 83 5.90 2.05 14.78
CA CYS A 83 7.08 2.33 13.95
C CYS A 83 8.05 3.32 14.62
N LEU A 84 7.54 4.38 15.29
CA LEU A 84 8.36 5.33 16.03
C LEU A 84 9.12 4.65 17.17
N ASP A 85 8.42 3.84 17.97
CA ASP A 85 9.01 3.13 19.10
C ASP A 85 10.07 2.10 18.62
N ALA A 86 9.79 1.39 17.51
CA ALA A 86 10.73 0.48 16.89
C ALA A 86 12.01 1.17 16.41
N MET A 87 11.90 2.28 15.67
CA MET A 87 13.07 3.05 15.21
C MET A 87 13.86 3.65 16.38
N ASN A 88 13.19 4.11 17.45
CA ASN A 88 13.84 4.60 18.66
C ASN A 88 14.60 3.50 19.41
N ALA A 89 14.13 2.26 19.34
CA ALA A 89 14.83 1.08 19.88
C ALA A 89 15.98 0.61 18.96
N GLY A 90 16.25 1.30 17.85
CA GLY A 90 17.33 0.95 16.93
C GLY A 90 16.98 -0.15 15.94
N LEU A 91 15.68 -0.44 15.74
CA LEU A 91 15.17 -1.50 14.88
C LEU A 91 14.68 -0.94 13.53
N TYR A 92 14.73 -1.77 12.49
CA TYR A 92 13.99 -1.49 11.27
C TYR A 92 12.49 -1.54 11.54
N ALA A 93 11.73 -0.63 10.95
CA ALA A 93 10.27 -0.60 11.10
C ALA A 93 9.56 -0.86 9.76
N ALA A 94 8.48 -1.61 9.81
CA ALA A 94 7.56 -1.72 8.70
C ALA A 94 6.11 -1.73 9.21
N THR A 95 5.23 -1.09 8.45
CA THR A 95 3.80 -1.08 8.71
C THR A 95 3.00 -1.55 7.51
N GLU A 96 1.91 -2.27 7.76
CA GLU A 96 0.89 -2.53 6.74
C GLU A 96 0.27 -1.22 6.26
N VAL A 97 -0.41 -1.30 5.14
CA VAL A 97 -1.04 -0.17 4.47
C VAL A 97 -2.16 0.46 5.30
N GLY A 98 -2.40 1.74 5.07
CA GLY A 98 -3.37 2.58 5.76
C GLY A 98 -2.86 4.01 5.83
N GLY A 99 -3.76 4.96 6.07
CA GLY A 99 -3.39 6.36 6.22
C GLY A 99 -2.96 6.72 7.63
N ALA A 100 -2.20 7.79 7.77
CA ALA A 100 -1.94 8.41 9.05
C ALA A 100 -3.19 9.16 9.55
N THR A 101 -3.31 9.32 10.86
CA THR A 101 -4.40 10.10 11.46
C THR A 101 -4.11 11.60 11.49
N SER A 102 -2.86 12.00 11.23
CA SER A 102 -2.46 13.40 11.11
C SER A 102 -1.20 13.55 10.26
N VAL A 103 -1.02 14.74 9.70
CA VAL A 103 0.22 15.12 8.99
C VAL A 103 1.42 15.14 9.95
N GLN A 104 1.20 15.47 11.23
CA GLN A 104 2.25 15.46 12.23
C GLN A 104 2.86 14.06 12.40
N GLN A 105 2.05 13.01 12.41
CA GLN A 105 2.54 11.63 12.45
C GLN A 105 3.48 11.30 11.29
N CYS A 106 3.20 11.81 10.08
CA CYS A 106 4.06 11.63 8.92
C CYS A 106 5.43 12.31 9.11
N TRP A 107 5.44 13.53 9.66
CA TRP A 107 6.66 14.22 10.03
C TRP A 107 7.45 13.50 11.13
N ASP A 108 6.77 12.94 12.11
CA ASP A 108 7.41 12.20 13.20
C ASP A 108 8.10 10.93 12.68
N LEU A 109 7.49 10.22 11.70
CA LEU A 109 8.14 9.09 11.01
C LEU A 109 9.43 9.53 10.33
N VAL A 110 9.39 10.59 9.53
CA VAL A 110 10.57 11.09 8.80
C VAL A 110 11.67 11.52 9.75
N ARG A 111 11.35 12.38 10.72
CA ARG A 111 12.32 12.90 11.70
C ARG A 111 12.94 11.81 12.56
N THR A 112 12.13 10.81 12.94
CA THR A 112 12.64 9.67 13.72
C THR A 112 13.56 8.80 12.88
N SER A 113 13.19 8.49 11.64
CA SER A 113 14.04 7.73 10.72
C SER A 113 15.37 8.44 10.45
N GLU A 114 15.34 9.75 10.19
CA GLU A 114 16.54 10.57 9.97
C GLU A 114 17.45 10.62 11.21
N ARG A 115 16.87 10.81 12.38
CA ARG A 115 17.60 10.90 13.64
C ARG A 115 18.22 9.58 14.07
N THR A 116 17.52 8.47 13.88
CA THR A 116 17.98 7.13 14.30
C THR A 116 18.79 6.42 13.22
N GLY A 117 18.70 6.87 11.96
CA GLY A 117 19.26 6.19 10.80
C GLY A 117 18.54 4.88 10.47
N LYS A 118 17.36 4.61 11.08
CA LYS A 118 16.61 3.37 10.86
C LYS A 118 15.52 3.58 9.83
N PRO A 119 15.44 2.71 8.78
CA PRO A 119 14.39 2.76 7.79
C PRO A 119 13.00 2.46 8.37
N CYS A 120 11.98 3.10 7.78
CA CYS A 120 10.58 2.77 7.99
C CYS A 120 9.93 2.51 6.62
N MET A 121 9.39 1.32 6.42
CA MET A 121 8.78 0.89 5.15
C MET A 121 7.27 0.73 5.29
N LEU A 122 6.52 1.37 4.39
CA LEU A 122 5.12 1.00 4.15
C LEU A 122 5.08 -0.26 3.27
N MET A 123 4.36 -1.28 3.73
CA MET A 123 4.27 -2.58 3.05
C MET A 123 3.26 -2.54 1.90
N GLU A 124 3.43 -1.56 0.99
CA GLU A 124 2.54 -1.37 -0.14
C GLU A 124 2.79 -2.44 -1.21
N ASN A 125 2.03 -3.51 -1.13
CA ASN A 125 2.15 -4.67 -1.99
C ASN A 125 1.79 -4.40 -3.46
N CYS A 126 0.92 -3.43 -3.74
CA CYS A 126 0.55 -3.06 -5.12
C CYS A 126 1.72 -2.50 -5.92
N CYS A 127 2.74 -1.91 -5.25
CA CYS A 127 4.00 -1.56 -5.92
C CYS A 127 4.74 -2.78 -6.50
N TYR A 128 4.41 -3.98 -6.05
CA TYR A 128 5.00 -5.25 -6.47
C TYR A 128 4.09 -6.07 -7.40
N GLY A 129 2.97 -5.52 -7.84
CA GLY A 129 2.08 -6.15 -8.81
C GLY A 129 2.77 -6.42 -10.14
N ARG A 130 2.41 -7.52 -10.80
CA ARG A 130 2.99 -7.90 -12.10
C ARG A 130 2.71 -6.86 -13.17
N GLU A 131 1.47 -6.42 -13.22
CA GLU A 131 0.99 -5.43 -14.17
C GLU A 131 1.65 -4.09 -13.88
N GLU A 132 1.59 -3.61 -12.65
CA GLU A 132 2.17 -2.33 -12.21
C GLU A 132 3.67 -2.27 -12.47
N LEU A 133 4.41 -3.33 -12.18
CA LEU A 133 5.85 -3.36 -12.45
C LEU A 133 6.17 -3.46 -13.95
N THR A 134 5.32 -4.11 -14.74
CA THR A 134 5.45 -4.12 -16.21
C THR A 134 5.26 -2.72 -16.77
N ILE A 135 4.22 -2.01 -16.32
CA ILE A 135 3.97 -0.62 -16.70
C ILE A 135 5.12 0.28 -16.24
N LEU A 136 5.61 0.13 -14.99
CA LEU A 136 6.78 0.88 -14.52
C LEU A 136 8.01 0.66 -15.42
N ASN A 137 8.29 -0.58 -15.82
CA ASN A 137 9.39 -0.88 -16.74
C ASN A 137 9.18 -0.18 -18.10
N MET A 138 7.96 -0.19 -18.65
CA MET A 138 7.63 0.48 -19.91
C MET A 138 7.74 2.01 -19.79
N VAL A 139 7.33 2.60 -18.66
CA VAL A 139 7.52 4.02 -18.36
C VAL A 139 9.00 4.39 -18.34
N LYS A 140 9.82 3.63 -17.62
CA LYS A 140 11.28 3.86 -17.52
C LYS A 140 12.00 3.65 -18.85
N LEU A 141 11.41 2.90 -19.78
CA LEU A 141 11.89 2.77 -21.17
C LEU A 141 11.41 3.93 -22.07
N GLY A 142 10.62 4.87 -21.55
CA GLY A 142 10.13 6.04 -22.28
C GLY A 142 8.98 5.75 -23.26
N LEU A 143 8.33 4.57 -23.16
CA LEU A 143 7.30 4.15 -24.11
C LEU A 143 6.01 4.94 -24.00
N PHE A 144 5.71 5.50 -22.83
CA PHE A 144 4.55 6.37 -22.61
C PHE A 144 4.80 7.83 -23.01
N GLY A 145 6.06 8.18 -23.36
CA GLY A 145 6.45 9.57 -23.54
C GLY A 145 6.45 10.37 -22.24
N GLU A 146 6.06 11.62 -22.28
CA GLU A 146 5.90 12.49 -21.11
C GLU A 146 4.57 12.15 -20.42
N LEU A 147 4.63 11.82 -19.13
CA LEU A 147 3.44 11.46 -18.36
C LEU A 147 2.61 12.71 -18.04
N VAL A 148 1.29 12.59 -18.11
CA VAL A 148 0.36 13.74 -17.98
C VAL A 148 -0.65 13.51 -16.88
N HIS A 149 -1.19 12.26 -16.77
CA HIS A 149 -2.29 11.95 -15.87
C HIS A 149 -2.21 10.51 -15.40
N ALA A 150 -2.63 10.30 -14.15
CA ALA A 150 -2.83 8.97 -13.58
C ALA A 150 -4.14 8.93 -12.78
N GLU A 151 -4.78 7.78 -12.79
CA GLU A 151 -5.94 7.49 -11.95
C GLU A 151 -5.68 6.20 -11.17
N GLY A 152 -6.38 6.07 -10.03
CA GLY A 152 -6.45 4.84 -9.26
C GLY A 152 -7.52 4.94 -8.19
N GLY A 153 -7.80 3.84 -7.48
CA GLY A 153 -8.80 3.88 -6.42
C GLY A 153 -8.90 2.57 -5.66
N TYR A 154 -9.15 2.66 -4.37
CA TYR A 154 -9.53 1.50 -3.60
C TYR A 154 -11.05 1.31 -3.70
N ARG A 155 -11.45 0.51 -4.68
CA ARG A 155 -12.84 0.23 -5.03
C ARG A 155 -13.15 -1.23 -4.68
N HIS A 156 -13.82 -1.45 -3.54
CA HIS A 156 -14.04 -2.77 -2.96
C HIS A 156 -15.32 -2.80 -2.12
N ASP A 157 -16.23 -3.73 -2.36
CA ASP A 157 -17.39 -3.88 -1.48
C ASP A 157 -16.96 -4.46 -0.12
N LEU A 158 -16.84 -3.59 0.88
CA LEU A 158 -16.45 -3.93 2.24
C LEU A 158 -17.59 -3.76 3.26
N ARG A 159 -18.83 -3.59 2.82
CA ARG A 159 -19.97 -3.32 3.71
C ARG A 159 -20.10 -4.36 4.82
N SER A 160 -19.97 -5.63 4.51
CA SER A 160 -20.00 -6.70 5.52
C SER A 160 -18.85 -6.58 6.54
N GLU A 161 -17.62 -6.36 6.09
CA GLU A 161 -16.46 -6.19 6.97
C GLU A 161 -16.61 -4.96 7.88
N ILE A 162 -17.09 -3.84 7.31
CA ILE A 162 -17.29 -2.57 8.03
C ILE A 162 -18.39 -2.75 9.07
N CYS A 163 -19.58 -3.17 8.65
CA CYS A 163 -20.76 -3.22 9.53
C CYS A 163 -20.64 -4.32 10.61
N MET A 164 -19.95 -5.41 10.34
CA MET A 164 -19.67 -6.45 11.33
C MET A 164 -18.41 -6.16 12.18
N GLY A 165 -17.83 -4.98 12.03
CA GLY A 165 -16.56 -4.61 12.68
C GLY A 165 -16.61 -4.67 14.21
N HIS A 166 -17.75 -4.37 14.85
CA HIS A 166 -17.91 -4.46 16.31
C HIS A 166 -17.83 -5.92 16.80
N ILE A 167 -18.32 -6.89 16.04
CA ILE A 167 -18.23 -8.32 16.36
C ILE A 167 -16.84 -8.86 16.05
N ASN A 168 -16.31 -8.51 14.89
CA ASN A 168 -15.01 -8.99 14.42
C ASN A 168 -13.84 -8.24 15.03
N ARG A 169 -14.09 -7.23 15.87
CA ARG A 169 -13.07 -6.36 16.46
C ARG A 169 -12.17 -5.75 15.38
N HIS A 170 -12.82 -5.25 14.31
CA HIS A 170 -12.16 -4.67 13.15
C HIS A 170 -12.24 -3.13 13.19
N TYR A 171 -11.11 -2.47 13.04
CA TYR A 171 -10.96 -1.01 13.18
C TYR A 171 -11.70 -0.19 12.12
N ARG A 172 -12.13 -0.79 11.00
CA ARG A 172 -12.80 -0.05 9.92
C ARG A 172 -14.11 0.57 10.37
N LEU A 173 -14.92 -0.12 11.16
CA LEU A 173 -16.22 0.41 11.62
C LEU A 173 -16.06 1.77 12.30
N ASP A 174 -15.15 1.89 13.27
CA ASP A 174 -14.91 3.12 13.99
C ASP A 174 -14.42 4.26 13.06
N ASN A 175 -13.55 3.94 12.13
CA ASN A 175 -13.10 4.90 11.12
C ASN A 175 -14.26 5.40 10.24
N TYR A 176 -15.17 4.53 9.80
CA TYR A 176 -16.28 4.91 8.93
C TYR A 176 -17.39 5.66 9.66
N LEU A 177 -17.56 5.41 10.97
CA LEU A 177 -18.49 6.17 11.81
C LEU A 177 -18.02 7.61 12.06
N HIS A 178 -16.68 7.86 12.10
CA HIS A 178 -16.14 9.12 12.62
C HIS A 178 -15.28 9.91 11.66
N ARG A 179 -14.90 9.37 10.50
CA ARG A 179 -14.00 10.00 9.53
C ARG A 179 -14.68 10.13 8.17
N ASN A 180 -14.29 11.16 7.40
CA ASN A 180 -14.80 11.38 6.05
C ASN A 180 -13.69 11.88 5.11
N GLY A 181 -13.16 11.00 4.29
CA GLY A 181 -12.07 11.28 3.36
C GLY A 181 -11.55 10.01 2.72
N ASP A 182 -10.48 10.10 1.95
CA ASP A 182 -9.80 8.93 1.41
C ASP A 182 -8.93 8.28 2.49
N VAL A 183 -9.49 7.30 3.19
CA VAL A 183 -8.81 6.62 4.31
C VAL A 183 -7.90 5.48 3.86
N TYR A 184 -7.81 5.20 2.54
CA TYR A 184 -7.01 4.09 2.03
C TYR A 184 -6.35 4.37 0.66
N PRO A 185 -5.60 5.48 0.49
CA PRO A 185 -5.10 5.92 -0.82
C PRO A 185 -3.88 5.15 -1.32
N THR A 186 -3.23 4.33 -0.48
CA THR A 186 -1.86 3.89 -0.73
C THR A 186 -1.72 2.83 -1.83
N HIS A 187 -2.76 1.97 -2.03
CA HIS A 187 -2.74 0.94 -3.07
C HIS A 187 -2.62 1.51 -4.49
N ASP A 188 -3.04 2.74 -4.68
CA ASP A 188 -3.05 3.40 -5.97
C ASP A 188 -1.93 4.42 -6.07
N VAL A 189 -1.83 5.31 -5.07
CA VAL A 189 -0.78 6.34 -5.08
C VAL A 189 0.63 5.74 -5.00
N GLY A 190 0.78 4.54 -4.41
CA GLY A 190 2.06 3.84 -4.35
C GLY A 190 2.65 3.57 -5.74
N PRO A 191 2.01 2.74 -6.58
CA PRO A 191 2.43 2.50 -7.96
C PRO A 191 2.53 3.79 -8.77
N ILE A 192 1.52 4.68 -8.70
CA ILE A 192 1.51 5.96 -9.42
C ILE A 192 2.72 6.80 -9.05
N SER A 193 3.09 6.88 -7.77
CA SER A 193 4.27 7.61 -7.31
C SER A 193 5.57 7.07 -7.91
N LYS A 194 5.67 5.77 -8.16
CA LYS A 194 6.84 5.16 -8.82
C LYS A 194 6.87 5.51 -10.32
N TYR A 195 5.72 5.58 -10.99
CA TYR A 195 5.65 6.04 -12.38
C TYR A 195 6.08 7.49 -12.52
N LEU A 196 5.55 8.37 -11.66
CA LEU A 196 5.77 9.81 -11.69
C LEU A 196 7.05 10.28 -10.99
N ASN A 197 7.88 9.38 -10.48
CA ASN A 197 9.10 9.70 -9.70
C ASN A 197 8.84 10.61 -8.50
N ILE A 198 7.72 10.48 -7.81
CA ILE A 198 7.41 11.27 -6.61
C ILE A 198 8.54 11.10 -5.58
N ASN A 199 8.93 12.18 -4.94
CA ASN A 199 10.09 12.34 -4.06
C ASN A 199 11.46 12.14 -4.74
N ARG A 200 11.52 12.03 -6.09
CA ARG A 200 12.76 11.78 -6.88
C ARG A 200 12.65 12.50 -8.22
N GLY A 201 12.78 13.84 -8.21
CA GLY A 201 12.59 14.72 -9.36
C GLY A 201 11.17 15.27 -9.52
N ASN A 202 10.23 14.80 -8.72
CA ASN A 202 8.83 15.25 -8.70
C ASN A 202 8.25 15.18 -7.30
N ARG A 203 7.13 15.85 -7.02
CA ARG A 203 6.38 15.77 -5.77
C ARG A 203 4.92 16.11 -5.95
N MET A 204 4.06 15.63 -5.07
CA MET A 204 2.68 16.08 -4.94
C MET A 204 2.67 17.47 -4.26
N LEU A 205 1.93 18.43 -4.82
CA LEU A 205 1.90 19.82 -4.32
C LEU A 205 0.67 20.14 -3.49
N SER A 206 -0.49 19.74 -3.99
CA SER A 206 -1.78 20.03 -3.36
C SER A 206 -2.82 18.98 -3.78
N LEU A 207 -3.87 18.87 -2.99
CA LEU A 207 -5.02 18.04 -3.32
C LEU A 207 -6.34 18.78 -3.07
N VAL A 208 -7.38 18.28 -3.72
CA VAL A 208 -8.79 18.59 -3.46
C VAL A 208 -9.52 17.27 -3.30
N SER A 209 -10.33 17.13 -2.25
CA SER A 209 -11.17 15.96 -2.03
C SER A 209 -12.63 16.35 -1.84
N VAL A 210 -13.52 15.56 -2.45
CA VAL A 210 -14.97 15.72 -2.34
C VAL A 210 -15.58 14.37 -2.01
N ALA A 211 -16.41 14.32 -0.99
CA ALA A 211 -17.15 13.12 -0.57
C ALA A 211 -18.62 13.18 -1.00
N SER A 212 -19.16 12.04 -1.43
CA SER A 212 -20.60 11.87 -1.66
C SER A 212 -21.37 11.79 -0.35
N LYS A 213 -22.70 11.69 -0.42
CA LYS A 213 -23.52 11.28 0.73
C LYS A 213 -23.16 9.87 1.20
N SER A 214 -23.51 9.54 2.45
CA SER A 214 -23.39 8.21 3.05
C SER A 214 -24.74 7.53 3.11
N VAL A 215 -24.92 6.39 2.45
CA VAL A 215 -26.16 5.59 2.47
C VAL A 215 -25.92 4.08 2.35
N GLY A 216 -24.75 3.68 1.86
CA GLY A 216 -24.51 2.29 1.47
C GLY A 216 -24.43 1.33 2.66
N ASN A 217 -23.73 1.71 3.73
CA ASN A 217 -23.63 0.88 4.94
C ASN A 217 -24.97 0.79 5.67
N GLU A 218 -25.71 1.89 5.78
CA GLU A 218 -27.07 1.91 6.40
C GLU A 218 -28.03 1.01 5.64
N ALA A 219 -28.05 1.08 4.31
CA ALA A 219 -28.87 0.21 3.47
C ALA A 219 -28.49 -1.27 3.68
N TRP A 220 -27.19 -1.58 3.71
CA TRP A 220 -26.71 -2.94 3.94
C TRP A 220 -27.14 -3.48 5.30
N ILE A 221 -27.01 -2.68 6.37
CA ILE A 221 -27.46 -3.05 7.72
C ILE A 221 -28.96 -3.38 7.69
N LYS A 222 -29.78 -2.50 7.14
CA LYS A 222 -31.23 -2.67 7.06
C LYS A 222 -31.64 -3.96 6.34
N ASP A 223 -30.96 -4.27 5.24
CA ASP A 223 -31.26 -5.45 4.44
C ASP A 223 -30.84 -6.76 5.11
N HIS A 224 -29.83 -6.73 6.01
CA HIS A 224 -29.25 -7.92 6.66
C HIS A 224 -29.62 -8.10 8.14
N LEU A 225 -30.42 -7.21 8.72
CA LEU A 225 -30.87 -7.30 10.14
C LEU A 225 -31.54 -8.64 10.50
N LYS A 226 -32.22 -9.28 9.55
CA LYS A 226 -32.88 -10.58 9.79
C LYS A 226 -31.88 -11.73 9.89
N GLU A 227 -30.78 -11.63 9.16
CA GLU A 227 -29.74 -12.66 9.08
C GLU A 227 -28.68 -12.46 10.17
N HIS A 228 -28.40 -11.21 10.54
CA HIS A 228 -27.37 -10.79 11.49
C HIS A 228 -27.98 -9.92 12.59
N LYS A 229 -28.45 -10.55 13.66
CA LYS A 229 -29.07 -9.83 14.79
C LYS A 229 -28.11 -8.91 15.52
N GLU A 230 -26.82 -9.14 15.41
CA GLU A 230 -25.76 -8.31 15.96
C GLU A 230 -25.75 -6.91 15.39
N LEU A 231 -26.29 -6.72 14.18
CA LEU A 231 -26.44 -5.41 13.54
C LEU A 231 -27.43 -4.48 14.26
N GLU A 232 -28.29 -5.02 15.15
CA GLU A 232 -29.18 -4.22 15.99
C GLU A 232 -28.42 -3.19 16.85
N GLU A 233 -27.17 -3.47 17.23
CA GLU A 233 -26.35 -2.58 18.04
C GLU A 233 -25.89 -1.32 17.29
N ILE A 234 -25.87 -1.38 15.96
CA ILE A 234 -25.35 -0.29 15.11
C ILE A 234 -26.37 0.23 14.09
N LYS A 235 -27.60 -0.29 14.07
CA LYS A 235 -28.61 0.03 13.04
C LYS A 235 -29.00 1.50 12.97
N ASP A 236 -28.91 2.22 14.09
CA ASP A 236 -29.27 3.63 14.21
C ASP A 236 -28.01 4.54 14.27
N ARG A 237 -26.84 4.03 13.87
CA ARG A 237 -25.61 4.83 13.83
C ARG A 237 -25.48 5.53 12.49
N ASP A 238 -25.13 6.81 12.54
CA ASP A 238 -24.81 7.60 11.36
C ASP A 238 -23.37 7.34 10.94
N PHE A 239 -23.14 7.06 9.66
CA PHE A 239 -21.81 6.93 9.10
C PHE A 239 -21.34 8.27 8.56
N ALA A 240 -20.22 8.78 9.08
CA ALA A 240 -19.61 10.03 8.62
C ALA A 240 -18.96 9.89 7.24
N MET A 241 -18.45 8.68 6.90
CA MET A 241 -17.76 8.39 5.64
C MET A 241 -18.73 8.48 4.46
N GLY A 242 -18.46 9.38 3.50
CA GLY A 242 -19.15 9.37 2.22
C GLY A 242 -18.91 8.06 1.46
N ASP A 243 -19.93 7.58 0.74
CA ASP A 243 -19.84 6.30 0.04
C ASP A 243 -18.74 6.30 -1.04
N VAL A 244 -18.54 7.45 -1.68
CA VAL A 244 -17.45 7.66 -2.64
C VAL A 244 -16.73 8.97 -2.30
N VAL A 245 -15.40 8.89 -2.18
CA VAL A 245 -14.53 10.07 -2.07
C VAL A 245 -13.66 10.15 -3.31
N VAL A 246 -13.62 11.32 -3.93
CA VAL A 246 -12.77 11.62 -5.09
C VAL A 246 -11.73 12.64 -4.69
N THR A 247 -10.46 12.31 -4.88
CA THR A 247 -9.31 13.16 -4.56
C THR A 247 -8.50 13.45 -5.82
N THR A 248 -8.33 14.72 -6.15
CA THR A 248 -7.46 15.14 -7.26
C THR A 248 -6.20 15.81 -6.71
N ILE A 249 -5.04 15.38 -7.19
CA ILE A 249 -3.73 15.84 -6.75
C ILE A 249 -3.01 16.53 -7.92
N LYS A 250 -2.34 17.65 -7.64
CA LYS A 250 -1.44 18.34 -8.60
C LYS A 250 0.01 18.03 -8.24
N CYS A 251 0.81 17.65 -9.26
CA CYS A 251 2.24 17.39 -9.12
C CYS A 251 3.10 18.55 -9.60
N ALA A 252 4.35 18.60 -9.12
CA ALA A 252 5.29 19.69 -9.41
C ALA A 252 5.71 19.74 -10.88
N MET A 253 5.83 18.59 -11.55
CA MET A 253 6.18 18.52 -12.96
C MET A 253 4.98 18.70 -13.89
N GLY A 254 3.80 18.96 -13.33
CA GLY A 254 2.61 19.33 -14.10
C GLY A 254 1.54 18.25 -14.20
N GLU A 255 1.83 17.02 -13.84
CA GLU A 255 0.89 15.90 -13.89
C GLU A 255 -0.24 16.08 -12.88
N THR A 256 -1.33 15.38 -13.13
CA THR A 256 -2.45 15.23 -12.20
C THR A 256 -2.67 13.76 -11.83
N ILE A 257 -3.14 13.54 -10.62
CA ILE A 257 -3.56 12.21 -10.13
C ILE A 257 -5.00 12.33 -9.66
N THR A 258 -5.86 11.37 -10.00
CA THR A 258 -7.21 11.26 -9.45
C THR A 258 -7.34 9.92 -8.71
N LEU A 259 -7.71 9.98 -7.44
CA LEU A 259 -7.92 8.81 -6.58
C LEU A 259 -9.40 8.67 -6.22
N PHE A 260 -9.84 7.41 -6.07
CA PHE A 260 -11.20 7.08 -5.68
C PHE A 260 -11.19 6.15 -4.47
N HIS A 261 -11.91 6.53 -3.41
CA HIS A 261 -12.23 5.64 -2.30
C HIS A 261 -13.71 5.26 -2.37
N ASP A 262 -14.02 3.97 -2.60
CA ASP A 262 -15.38 3.46 -2.84
C ASP A 262 -15.49 2.04 -2.26
N THR A 263 -15.95 1.96 -1.00
CA THR A 263 -15.94 0.70 -0.26
C THR A 263 -17.25 0.42 0.48
N SER A 264 -18.24 1.31 0.35
CA SER A 264 -19.55 1.22 1.01
C SER A 264 -20.71 0.91 0.05
N LEU A 265 -20.39 0.58 -1.20
CA LEU A 265 -21.39 0.29 -2.25
C LEU A 265 -21.12 -1.08 -2.89
N PRO A 266 -22.17 -1.73 -3.51
CA PRO A 266 -22.01 -3.02 -4.16
C PRO A 266 -21.20 -2.89 -5.45
N ARG A 267 -20.05 -3.56 -5.47
CA ARG A 267 -19.18 -3.58 -6.65
C ARG A 267 -18.16 -4.71 -6.59
N PRO A 268 -17.64 -5.21 -7.74
CA PRO A 268 -16.43 -6.02 -7.76
C PRO A 268 -15.20 -5.21 -7.36
N TYR A 269 -14.18 -5.90 -6.88
CA TYR A 269 -12.88 -5.28 -6.58
C TYR A 269 -12.24 -4.70 -7.84
N SER A 270 -11.73 -3.48 -7.73
CA SER A 270 -10.96 -2.82 -8.77
C SER A 270 -10.08 -1.73 -8.15
N ARG A 271 -8.83 -1.63 -8.58
CA ARG A 271 -8.02 -0.43 -8.32
C ARG A 271 -8.19 0.58 -9.43
N GLY A 272 -8.62 0.13 -10.62
CA GLY A 272 -8.94 0.96 -11.76
C GLY A 272 -7.81 1.87 -12.18
N ASN A 273 -6.55 1.38 -12.05
CA ASN A 273 -5.40 2.15 -12.44
C ASN A 273 -5.45 2.55 -13.91
N LEU A 274 -5.18 3.81 -14.17
CA LEU A 274 -4.96 4.38 -15.48
C LEU A 274 -3.67 5.20 -15.45
N LEU A 275 -2.86 5.06 -16.50
CA LEU A 275 -1.69 5.90 -16.70
C LEU A 275 -1.68 6.43 -18.12
N GLN A 276 -1.59 7.74 -18.29
CA GLN A 276 -1.57 8.38 -19.59
C GLN A 276 -0.37 9.30 -19.74
N GLY A 277 0.31 9.16 -20.87
CA GLY A 277 1.37 10.04 -21.31
C GLY A 277 1.17 10.49 -22.75
N SER A 278 2.11 11.26 -23.27
CA SER A 278 2.05 11.83 -24.64
C SER A 278 2.11 10.80 -25.76
N LYS A 279 2.50 9.53 -25.45
CA LYS A 279 2.66 8.44 -26.43
C LYS A 279 1.95 7.16 -26.05
N GLY A 280 1.25 7.09 -24.92
CA GLY A 280 0.58 5.87 -24.52
C GLY A 280 -0.40 6.05 -23.39
N ILE A 281 -1.30 5.08 -23.29
CA ILE A 281 -2.27 4.93 -22.20
C ILE A 281 -2.37 3.46 -21.80
N TRP A 282 -2.47 3.20 -20.51
CA TRP A 282 -2.78 1.91 -19.92
C TRP A 282 -4.02 2.02 -19.03
N MET A 283 -4.83 0.98 -18.99
CA MET A 283 -6.04 0.90 -18.20
C MET A 283 -6.19 -0.52 -17.62
N GLU A 284 -6.06 -0.62 -16.28
CA GLU A 284 -6.06 -1.90 -15.54
C GLU A 284 -7.36 -2.67 -15.71
N ASP A 285 -8.53 -2.05 -15.48
CA ASP A 285 -9.85 -2.73 -15.56
C ASP A 285 -10.15 -3.32 -16.93
N LYS A 286 -9.50 -2.82 -17.97
CA LYS A 286 -9.59 -3.38 -19.33
C LYS A 286 -8.47 -4.37 -19.63
N HIS A 287 -7.51 -4.50 -18.75
CA HIS A 287 -6.25 -5.23 -19.00
C HIS A 287 -5.64 -4.85 -20.35
N SER A 288 -5.64 -3.56 -20.67
CA SER A 288 -5.38 -3.06 -22.02
C SER A 288 -4.45 -1.85 -22.03
N ILE A 289 -3.72 -1.73 -23.13
CA ILE A 289 -2.74 -0.68 -23.36
C ILE A 289 -2.81 -0.20 -24.81
N SER A 290 -2.51 1.08 -25.05
CA SER A 290 -2.26 1.62 -26.39
C SER A 290 -1.00 2.48 -26.34
N VAL A 291 0.01 2.16 -27.16
CA VAL A 291 1.27 2.90 -27.23
C VAL A 291 1.55 3.26 -28.69
N GLU A 292 1.75 4.53 -28.95
CA GLU A 292 1.95 5.08 -30.28
C GLU A 292 3.07 4.36 -31.04
N GLY A 293 2.76 3.87 -32.23
CA GLY A 293 3.72 3.18 -33.10
C GLY A 293 4.18 1.80 -32.64
N LEU A 294 3.68 1.30 -31.49
CA LEU A 294 4.08 -0.02 -31.00
C LEU A 294 3.21 -1.13 -31.63
N THR A 295 3.87 -2.07 -32.30
CA THR A 295 3.21 -3.23 -32.91
C THR A 295 3.09 -4.35 -31.89
N VAL A 296 1.96 -5.01 -31.85
CA VAL A 296 1.70 -6.22 -31.03
C VAL A 296 1.77 -7.49 -31.87
N VAL A 297 1.88 -8.65 -31.21
CA VAL A 297 2.23 -9.94 -31.83
C VAL A 297 1.31 -10.33 -33.02
N ASN A 298 0.03 -10.01 -32.95
CA ASN A 298 -0.96 -10.41 -33.97
C ASN A 298 -1.45 -9.24 -34.83
N GLU A 299 -0.90 -8.06 -34.68
CA GLU A 299 -1.27 -6.87 -35.44
C GLU A 299 -0.20 -6.52 -36.47
N LYS A 300 -0.62 -6.15 -37.68
CA LYS A 300 0.31 -5.76 -38.77
C LYS A 300 0.86 -4.35 -38.57
N SER A 301 0.08 -3.49 -37.91
CA SER A 301 0.45 -2.08 -37.64
C SER A 301 -0.29 -1.57 -36.42
N TRP A 302 0.29 -0.58 -35.75
CA TRP A 302 -0.38 0.15 -34.69
C TRP A 302 -1.62 0.90 -35.21
N ASN A 303 -2.72 0.87 -34.43
CA ASN A 303 -3.95 1.59 -34.73
C ASN A 303 -4.30 2.54 -33.59
N PRO A 304 -4.37 3.87 -33.81
CA PRO A 304 -4.63 4.86 -32.74
C PRO A 304 -6.03 4.75 -32.12
N HIS A 305 -6.94 3.98 -32.72
CA HIS A 305 -8.32 3.81 -32.25
C HIS A 305 -8.57 2.44 -31.58
N SER A 306 -7.51 1.66 -31.37
CA SER A 306 -7.63 0.30 -30.84
C SER A 306 -6.83 0.11 -29.57
N TRP A 307 -7.40 -0.67 -28.64
CA TRP A 307 -6.69 -1.18 -27.47
C TRP A 307 -5.99 -2.49 -27.83
N SER A 308 -4.83 -2.70 -27.26
CA SER A 308 -4.12 -3.98 -27.31
C SER A 308 -4.20 -4.65 -25.95
N ASP A 309 -4.32 -5.97 -25.95
CA ASP A 309 -4.27 -6.77 -24.72
C ASP A 309 -2.87 -6.68 -24.10
N LEU A 310 -2.79 -6.40 -22.80
CA LEU A 310 -1.54 -6.26 -22.07
C LEU A 310 -0.70 -7.55 -22.07
N ASP A 311 -1.31 -8.71 -22.16
CA ASP A 311 -0.60 -10.01 -22.22
C ASP A 311 0.42 -10.06 -23.36
N ASN A 312 0.15 -9.38 -24.47
CA ASN A 312 1.07 -9.29 -25.61
C ASN A 312 2.40 -8.58 -25.28
N PHE A 313 2.42 -7.83 -24.20
CA PHE A 313 3.58 -7.01 -23.81
C PHE A 313 4.47 -7.67 -22.75
N TYR A 314 3.96 -8.61 -21.95
CA TYR A 314 4.73 -9.26 -20.88
C TYR A 314 6.00 -9.94 -21.40
N LYS A 315 5.95 -10.67 -22.50
CA LYS A 315 7.12 -11.35 -23.04
C LYS A 315 8.32 -10.40 -23.21
N LYS A 316 8.06 -9.16 -23.62
CA LYS A 316 9.07 -8.16 -23.94
C LYS A 316 9.37 -7.21 -22.78
N TYR A 317 8.35 -6.81 -22.01
CA TYR A 317 8.43 -5.71 -21.07
C TYR A 317 8.20 -6.08 -19.62
N GLU A 318 7.89 -7.35 -19.31
CA GLU A 318 7.74 -7.79 -17.92
C GLU A 318 8.97 -7.41 -17.09
N HIS A 319 8.75 -6.89 -15.89
CA HIS A 319 9.82 -6.45 -15.01
C HIS A 319 10.76 -7.62 -14.62
N PRO A 320 12.07 -7.40 -14.50
CA PRO A 320 13.05 -8.47 -14.19
C PRO A 320 12.71 -9.23 -12.92
N LEU A 321 12.19 -8.54 -11.90
CA LEU A 321 11.75 -9.15 -10.64
C LEU A 321 10.69 -10.22 -10.88
N TRP A 322 9.67 -9.92 -11.68
CA TRP A 322 8.59 -10.86 -12.00
C TRP A 322 9.06 -12.01 -12.89
N LYS A 323 9.92 -11.75 -13.86
CA LYS A 323 10.52 -12.82 -14.66
C LYS A 323 11.22 -13.85 -13.77
N LYS A 324 12.03 -13.38 -12.82
CA LYS A 324 12.72 -14.23 -11.84
C LYS A 324 11.73 -14.95 -10.92
N PHE A 325 10.76 -14.23 -10.35
CA PHE A 325 9.79 -14.78 -9.41
C PHE A 325 8.93 -15.89 -10.05
N ARG A 326 8.45 -15.68 -11.27
CA ARG A 326 7.70 -16.72 -12.01
C ARG A 326 8.54 -17.96 -12.30
N SER A 327 9.81 -17.81 -12.61
CA SER A 327 10.69 -18.96 -12.87
C SER A 327 10.97 -19.80 -11.61
N SER A 328 10.87 -19.20 -10.42
CA SER A 328 11.05 -19.90 -9.13
C SER A 328 9.74 -20.41 -8.51
N GLY A 329 8.58 -20.16 -9.15
CA GLY A 329 7.26 -20.46 -8.64
C GLY A 329 6.69 -19.30 -7.81
N VAL A 330 5.50 -18.80 -8.21
CA VAL A 330 4.82 -17.72 -7.51
C VAL A 330 4.29 -18.23 -6.17
N LYS A 331 4.59 -17.50 -5.09
CA LYS A 331 4.20 -17.80 -3.71
C LYS A 331 3.43 -16.64 -3.10
N GLY A 332 2.61 -16.92 -2.10
CA GLY A 332 1.95 -15.94 -1.26
C GLY A 332 0.64 -15.37 -1.79
N GLY A 333 -0.03 -14.59 -0.94
CA GLY A 333 -1.31 -13.96 -1.22
C GLY A 333 -1.26 -12.83 -2.24
N HIS A 334 -2.44 -12.38 -2.64
CA HIS A 334 -2.61 -11.32 -3.66
C HIS A 334 -1.79 -11.56 -4.94
N GLY A 335 -1.82 -12.81 -5.45
CA GLY A 335 -1.09 -13.17 -6.67
C GLY A 335 0.43 -13.11 -6.54
N GLY A 336 0.99 -13.13 -5.34
CA GLY A 336 2.43 -13.10 -5.06
C GLY A 336 2.97 -11.75 -4.60
N MET A 337 2.19 -10.68 -4.68
CA MET A 337 2.61 -9.33 -4.25
C MET A 337 3.03 -9.29 -2.78
N ASP A 338 2.32 -10.00 -1.91
CA ASP A 338 2.61 -10.05 -0.47
C ASP A 338 3.97 -10.68 -0.17
N TYR A 339 4.29 -11.75 -0.86
CA TYR A 339 5.62 -12.38 -0.73
C TYR A 339 6.74 -11.43 -1.17
N LEU A 340 6.55 -10.73 -2.29
CA LEU A 340 7.57 -9.82 -2.82
C LEU A 340 7.82 -8.61 -1.93
N VAL A 341 6.77 -7.99 -1.38
CA VAL A 341 6.93 -6.84 -0.48
C VAL A 341 7.56 -7.25 0.85
N LEU A 342 7.19 -8.42 1.41
CA LEU A 342 7.85 -8.98 2.60
C LEU A 342 9.32 -9.24 2.34
N ARG A 343 9.66 -9.91 1.22
CA ARG A 343 11.06 -10.16 0.85
C ARG A 343 11.85 -8.87 0.68
N ALA A 344 11.25 -7.83 0.10
CA ALA A 344 11.91 -6.53 -0.04
C ALA A 344 12.31 -5.94 1.31
N TYR A 345 11.43 -6.02 2.30
CA TYR A 345 11.72 -5.59 3.66
C TYR A 345 12.80 -6.44 4.33
N ILE A 346 12.64 -7.77 4.31
CA ILE A 346 13.60 -8.72 4.92
C ILE A 346 15.02 -8.57 4.31
N GLU A 347 15.12 -8.42 3.00
CA GLU A 347 16.42 -8.21 2.35
C GLU A 347 17.06 -6.87 2.73
N ALA A 348 16.26 -5.81 2.89
CA ALA A 348 16.77 -4.52 3.37
C ALA A 348 17.30 -4.64 4.80
N VAL A 349 16.59 -5.33 5.69
CA VAL A 349 17.04 -5.59 7.07
C VAL A 349 18.34 -6.40 7.09
N LYS A 350 18.40 -7.50 6.34
CA LYS A 350 19.59 -8.40 6.28
C LYS A 350 20.83 -7.70 5.76
N ASN A 351 20.67 -6.85 4.74
CA ASN A 351 21.77 -6.16 4.09
C ASN A 351 22.06 -4.78 4.70
N GLN A 352 21.30 -4.35 5.71
CA GLN A 352 21.43 -3.04 6.36
C GLN A 352 21.34 -1.87 5.35
N THR A 353 20.41 -1.99 4.38
CA THR A 353 20.21 -1.00 3.32
C THR A 353 18.90 -0.22 3.54
N GLN A 354 18.69 0.83 2.74
CA GLN A 354 17.40 1.48 2.64
C GLN A 354 16.37 0.53 2.00
N THR A 355 15.12 0.73 2.39
CA THR A 355 13.98 -0.02 1.84
C THR A 355 13.56 0.54 0.47
N PRO A 356 13.06 -0.29 -0.47
CA PRO A 356 12.59 0.17 -1.78
C PRO A 356 11.46 1.19 -1.76
N ILE A 357 10.63 1.12 -0.73
CA ILE A 357 9.66 2.14 -0.33
C ILE A 357 10.23 2.74 0.96
N ASP A 358 10.74 3.95 0.88
CA ASP A 358 11.41 4.58 2.02
C ASP A 358 10.45 5.42 2.88
N VAL A 359 10.97 6.01 3.96
CA VAL A 359 10.16 6.78 4.90
C VAL A 359 9.51 8.01 4.25
N TYR A 360 10.11 8.59 3.22
CA TYR A 360 9.54 9.74 2.52
C TYR A 360 8.37 9.34 1.64
N ASP A 361 8.46 8.17 0.98
CA ASP A 361 7.33 7.58 0.26
C ASP A 361 6.21 7.24 1.25
N THR A 362 6.54 6.57 2.35
CA THR A 362 5.61 6.22 3.42
C THR A 362 4.87 7.46 3.94
N ALA A 363 5.60 8.52 4.31
CA ALA A 363 5.01 9.75 4.84
C ALA A 363 4.13 10.47 3.80
N ALA A 364 4.61 10.60 2.56
CA ALA A 364 3.87 11.29 1.50
C ALA A 364 2.54 10.58 1.19
N TRP A 365 2.54 9.25 1.10
CA TRP A 365 1.33 8.49 0.78
C TRP A 365 0.35 8.43 1.95
N MET A 366 0.83 8.19 3.17
CA MET A 366 -0.01 8.15 4.36
C MET A 366 -0.63 9.52 4.71
N SER A 367 0.02 10.63 4.36
CA SER A 367 -0.48 11.98 4.64
C SER A 367 -1.74 12.32 3.86
N LEU A 368 -1.96 11.69 2.70
CA LEU A 368 -3.12 11.96 1.83
C LEU A 368 -4.44 11.71 2.58
N THR A 369 -4.49 10.76 3.50
CA THR A 369 -5.68 10.51 4.31
C THR A 369 -6.07 11.73 5.13
N ALA A 370 -5.18 12.25 5.97
CA ALA A 370 -5.47 13.41 6.80
C ALA A 370 -5.76 14.68 5.98
N LEU A 371 -5.03 14.87 4.87
CA LEU A 371 -5.22 16.01 3.97
C LEU A 371 -6.54 15.90 3.17
N SER A 372 -6.95 14.69 2.79
CA SER A 372 -8.24 14.46 2.15
C SER A 372 -9.39 14.78 3.11
N GLU A 373 -9.30 14.33 4.37
CA GLU A 373 -10.28 14.66 5.41
C GLU A 373 -10.39 16.18 5.64
N GLU A 374 -9.25 16.88 5.69
CA GLU A 374 -9.22 18.33 5.79
C GLU A 374 -9.92 19.01 4.61
N SER A 375 -9.60 18.59 3.38
CA SER A 375 -10.23 19.13 2.17
C SER A 375 -11.75 18.90 2.16
N VAL A 376 -12.21 17.69 2.49
CA VAL A 376 -13.64 17.37 2.58
C VAL A 376 -14.33 18.22 3.64
N ALA A 377 -13.75 18.34 4.85
CA ALA A 377 -14.29 19.15 5.93
C ALA A 377 -14.41 20.64 5.58
N MET A 378 -13.53 21.13 4.71
CA MET A 378 -13.52 22.50 4.19
C MET A 378 -14.34 22.67 2.91
N GLY A 379 -15.18 21.70 2.54
CA GLY A 379 -16.06 21.78 1.36
C GLY A 379 -15.34 21.63 0.01
N GLY A 380 -14.25 20.90 -0.04
CA GLY A 380 -13.46 20.70 -1.26
C GLY A 380 -12.43 21.81 -1.48
N HIS A 381 -11.95 22.42 -0.41
CA HIS A 381 -10.89 23.43 -0.51
C HIS A 381 -9.54 22.80 -0.85
N PRO A 382 -8.70 23.41 -1.70
CA PRO A 382 -7.36 22.94 -1.97
C PRO A 382 -6.50 22.93 -0.70
N VAL A 383 -5.85 21.79 -0.41
CA VAL A 383 -4.95 21.62 0.73
C VAL A 383 -3.54 21.33 0.22
N ALA A 384 -2.54 22.02 0.79
CA ALA A 384 -1.15 21.83 0.42
C ALA A 384 -0.62 20.49 0.96
N ILE A 385 0.11 19.75 0.13
CA ILE A 385 0.81 18.53 0.54
C ILE A 385 2.24 18.91 0.98
N PRO A 386 2.65 18.59 2.22
CA PRO A 386 3.97 18.91 2.72
C PRO A 386 5.09 18.27 1.89
N ASP A 387 6.22 18.95 1.84
CA ASP A 387 7.46 18.36 1.32
C ASP A 387 8.22 17.65 2.44
N PHE A 388 7.96 16.36 2.59
CA PHE A 388 8.62 15.54 3.61
C PHE A 388 10.12 15.33 3.35
N THR A 389 10.61 15.71 2.16
CA THR A 389 12.03 15.60 1.79
C THR A 389 12.82 16.86 2.08
N ASP A 390 12.16 17.95 2.51
CA ASP A 390 12.77 19.25 2.76
C ASP A 390 13.61 19.74 1.57
N GLY A 391 13.01 19.76 0.37
CA GLY A 391 13.62 20.19 -0.89
C GLY A 391 14.51 19.14 -1.57
N ARG A 392 14.87 18.07 -0.88
CA ARG A 392 15.78 17.03 -1.44
C ARG A 392 15.18 16.26 -2.61
N TRP A 393 13.84 16.24 -2.77
CA TRP A 393 13.16 15.56 -3.89
C TRP A 393 13.71 15.98 -5.27
N ILE A 394 14.25 17.20 -5.39
CA ILE A 394 14.77 17.73 -6.65
C ILE A 394 15.93 16.88 -7.19
N ASN A 395 16.84 16.47 -6.31
CA ASN A 395 18.07 15.75 -6.67
C ASN A 395 18.19 14.35 -6.09
N ARG A 396 17.09 13.80 -5.51
CA ARG A 396 17.10 12.43 -5.00
C ARG A 396 17.04 11.43 -6.16
N GLU A 397 17.98 10.52 -6.17
CA GLU A 397 18.00 9.46 -7.17
C GLU A 397 17.08 8.28 -6.77
N PRO A 398 16.48 7.60 -7.74
CA PRO A 398 15.79 6.34 -7.50
C PRO A 398 16.72 5.29 -6.89
N ILE A 399 16.21 4.48 -5.95
CA ILE A 399 16.94 3.32 -5.42
C ILE A 399 16.99 2.26 -6.54
N VAL A 400 18.17 1.91 -7.00
CA VAL A 400 18.40 0.94 -8.09
C VAL A 400 19.13 -0.34 -7.63
N GLU A 401 19.49 -0.41 -6.35
CA GLU A 401 20.21 -1.52 -5.75
C GLU A 401 19.28 -2.53 -5.08
N GLY A 402 19.78 -3.76 -4.94
CA GLY A 402 19.08 -4.84 -4.27
C GLY A 402 18.19 -5.70 -5.19
N PRO A 403 17.91 -6.94 -4.76
CA PRO A 403 17.19 -7.92 -5.56
C PRO A 403 15.70 -7.61 -5.74
N TYR A 404 15.12 -6.81 -4.83
CA TYR A 404 13.71 -6.41 -4.82
C TYR A 404 13.51 -4.92 -5.15
N CYS A 405 14.52 -4.31 -5.80
CA CYS A 405 14.44 -2.92 -6.26
C CYS A 405 13.39 -2.76 -7.36
N LEU A 406 12.50 -1.76 -7.21
CA LEU A 406 11.42 -1.46 -8.16
C LEU A 406 11.93 -0.76 -9.44
N ASN A 407 13.05 -0.04 -9.36
CA ASN A 407 13.56 0.80 -10.45
C ASN A 407 14.53 0.07 -11.41
N LYS A 408 14.72 -1.22 -11.24
CA LYS A 408 15.61 -2.00 -12.13
C LYS A 408 14.94 -2.23 -13.49
N ILE A 409 15.54 -1.69 -14.54
CA ILE A 409 15.00 -1.72 -15.90
C ILE A 409 15.43 -2.98 -16.64
N CYS A 410 14.51 -3.60 -17.39
CA CYS A 410 14.81 -4.63 -18.38
C CYS A 410 14.74 -4.04 -19.79
N LYS A 411 15.90 -3.81 -20.41
CA LYS A 411 15.93 -3.39 -21.83
C LYS A 411 15.57 -4.58 -22.74
N PRO A 412 14.68 -4.43 -23.72
CA PRO A 412 14.39 -5.47 -24.69
C PRO A 412 15.67 -5.91 -25.41
N GLY A 413 15.89 -7.22 -25.52
CA GLY A 413 17.04 -7.79 -26.22
C GLY A 413 18.30 -8.08 -25.39
N ARG A 414 18.36 -7.74 -24.11
CA ARG A 414 19.35 -8.28 -23.20
C ARG A 414 18.74 -9.41 -22.36
N THR A 415 19.09 -10.64 -22.68
CA THR A 415 18.94 -11.76 -21.73
C THR A 415 19.83 -11.47 -20.52
N LEU A 416 19.24 -11.47 -19.35
CA LEU A 416 20.00 -11.39 -18.08
C LEU A 416 20.76 -12.69 -17.86
#